data_67d8c1a5171ff61bbe1f04fb03b02cf3
#
_entry.id   67d8c1a5171ff61bbe1f04fb03b02cf3
#
_cell.length_a   1.000
_cell.length_b   1.000
_cell.length_c   1.000
_cell.angle_alpha   90.00
_cell.angle_beta   90.00
_cell.angle_gamma   90.00
#
_symmetry.space_group_name_H-M   'P 1'
#
loop_
_entity.id
_entity.type
_entity.pdbx_description
1 polymer ?
#
loop_
_entity_poly.entity_id
_entity_poly.type
_entity_poly.pdbx_seq_one_letter_code
_entity_poly.pdbx_strand_id
1 'polypeptide(L)'
;MSKVIGILVPRRSAVNSLPCWSKTVTKDTVTIPAELEVKFLMPRGTESALAGYLGLHGDGIDEAVTRQEVTTYFDTPEQDLSRHGATLRVRRTESGRVQTLKMRSEGSPAFARGEWEWTLGSDNPEPERLASTPLVSILGGLGQLEPVFTTDVRRTTRTFQLDGALIEAAIDLGSVRAGSAAEEICELELELKGGKVAQLYKLAATLRAELPLTLGAESKADRGWRLRTGHPRAPEKSVEIALAPDVTSSEAIRRILNGTLANLMANLPAAVAGQAAGVHNMRIAIRRLRAALALFHQHLAGSTEARLTAELRRLGRVLGEARDWDVFCTETLPKAAEDGVAKPLLEIMRVRAGAARADAHSGLSAELAGSALTALVLDLAAWAEDPAALAGSPDGGALHTPLKTLAPALEARLERKARRRGKHIRQRSEEELHSLRKALKRLRYGIEFLAPLHHTKRVNAYLKGCKALQEHLGVINDAAVAVSLAERLSAKEPSLTLVTAALKAWTDHRGNEARQHLRKAWRTFKEASLPT
;
A
#
# COMPACT_ATOMS: atom_id res chain seq x y z
N MET A 1 21.54 53.41 -26.12
CA MET A 1 22.89 52.94 -25.72
C MET A 1 22.71 51.68 -24.92
N SER A 2 22.74 50.55 -25.62
CA SER A 2 22.59 49.20 -25.06
C SER A 2 23.96 48.67 -24.66
N LYS A 3 24.12 48.26 -23.43
CA LYS A 3 25.29 47.48 -23.00
C LYS A 3 24.96 45.99 -23.10
N VAL A 4 25.60 45.32 -24.05
CA VAL A 4 25.65 43.88 -24.17
C VAL A 4 26.71 43.37 -23.18
N ILE A 5 26.31 42.52 -22.23
CA ILE A 5 27.22 41.78 -21.36
C ILE A 5 27.38 40.39 -21.98
N GLY A 6 28.55 40.13 -22.52
CA GLY A 6 28.94 38.81 -23.04
C GLY A 6 29.18 37.83 -21.88
N ILE A 7 28.53 36.68 -21.92
CA ILE A 7 28.82 35.56 -21.05
C ILE A 7 29.82 34.66 -21.74
N LEU A 8 31.01 34.53 -21.14
CA LEU A 8 32.06 33.60 -21.55
C LEU A 8 31.60 32.16 -21.30
N VAL A 9 31.60 31.38 -22.38
CA VAL A 9 31.41 29.92 -22.32
C VAL A 9 32.80 29.28 -22.03
N PRO A 10 33.00 28.51 -20.99
CA PRO A 10 34.22 27.73 -20.82
C PRO A 10 34.17 26.49 -21.71
N ARG A 11 35.26 26.30 -22.43
CA ARG A 11 35.53 25.16 -23.32
C ARG A 11 35.56 23.84 -22.54
N ARG A 12 35.04 22.82 -23.19
CA ARG A 12 35.10 21.40 -22.80
C ARG A 12 36.51 20.97 -22.42
N SER A 13 36.68 20.38 -21.26
CA SER A 13 37.77 19.47 -20.96
C SER A 13 37.29 18.36 -20.03
N ALA A 14 37.59 17.13 -20.49
CA ALA A 14 37.67 15.88 -19.77
C ALA A 14 36.35 15.33 -19.16
N VAL A 15 35.79 14.36 -19.86
CA VAL A 15 34.90 13.33 -19.31
C VAL A 15 35.66 12.60 -18.20
N ASN A 16 35.44 13.01 -16.95
CA ASN A 16 35.82 12.21 -15.79
C ASN A 16 34.61 11.35 -15.42
N SER A 17 34.87 10.04 -15.51
CA SER A 17 33.99 8.97 -15.03
C SER A 17 33.24 9.35 -13.76
N LEU A 18 31.91 9.36 -13.82
CA LEU A 18 31.04 9.44 -12.67
C LEU A 18 31.37 8.28 -11.69
N PRO A 19 31.50 8.54 -10.40
CA PRO A 19 31.78 7.47 -9.47
C PRO A 19 30.58 6.53 -9.44
N CYS A 20 30.82 5.29 -9.84
CA CYS A 20 29.98 4.15 -9.56
C CYS A 20 29.73 4.13 -8.04
N TRP A 21 28.47 4.22 -7.61
CA TRP A 21 28.11 4.13 -6.20
C TRP A 21 28.28 2.69 -5.69
N SER A 22 29.53 2.19 -5.68
CA SER A 22 29.92 1.05 -4.89
C SER A 22 30.28 1.55 -3.49
N LYS A 23 29.32 1.66 -2.60
CA LYS A 23 29.64 1.76 -1.18
C LYS A 23 30.20 0.41 -0.74
N THR A 24 31.48 0.41 -0.45
CA THR A 24 32.20 -0.69 0.21
C THR A 24 31.49 -1.03 1.51
N VAL A 25 30.89 -2.21 1.56
CA VAL A 25 30.22 -2.74 2.74
C VAL A 25 31.17 -3.74 3.39
N THR A 26 31.44 -3.54 4.64
CA THR A 26 32.03 -4.53 5.53
C THR A 26 31.19 -5.81 5.53
N LYS A 27 31.87 -6.96 5.55
CA LYS A 27 31.39 -8.35 5.52
C LYS A 27 29.90 -8.55 5.86
N ASP A 28 29.20 -9.22 4.94
CA ASP A 28 27.93 -9.93 5.07
C ASP A 28 26.60 -9.19 4.82
N THR A 29 26.59 -8.07 4.11
CA THR A 29 25.32 -7.55 3.57
C THR A 29 25.42 -7.41 2.05
N VAL A 30 24.70 -8.26 1.33
CA VAL A 30 24.48 -8.10 -0.12
C VAL A 30 23.69 -6.80 -0.32
N THR A 31 24.35 -5.79 -0.91
CA THR A 31 23.65 -4.56 -1.30
C THR A 31 22.76 -4.88 -2.49
N ILE A 32 21.45 -4.97 -2.26
CA ILE A 32 20.46 -5.13 -3.32
C ILE A 32 20.34 -3.79 -4.04
N PRO A 33 20.62 -3.70 -5.36
CA PRO A 33 20.34 -2.50 -6.12
C PRO A 33 18.84 -2.19 -6.03
N ALA A 34 18.47 -1.03 -5.54
CA ALA A 34 17.08 -0.64 -5.37
C ALA A 34 16.69 0.36 -6.44
N GLU A 35 15.79 -0.02 -7.33
CA GLU A 35 15.11 0.89 -8.25
C GLU A 35 13.95 1.56 -7.51
N LEU A 36 13.83 2.88 -7.65
CA LEU A 36 12.72 3.66 -7.12
C LEU A 36 11.99 4.35 -8.24
N GLU A 37 10.80 3.88 -8.56
CA GLU A 37 9.95 4.43 -9.63
C GLU A 37 8.55 4.78 -9.14
N VAL A 38 7.98 5.83 -9.73
CA VAL A 38 6.54 6.16 -9.64
C VAL A 38 5.93 5.93 -11.01
N LYS A 39 4.92 5.07 -11.07
CA LYS A 39 4.20 4.75 -12.30
C LYS A 39 2.84 5.43 -12.32
N PHE A 40 2.50 6.02 -13.46
CA PHE A 40 1.18 6.55 -13.76
C PHE A 40 0.55 5.84 -14.96
N LEU A 41 -0.73 5.59 -14.86
CA LEU A 41 -1.59 5.35 -16.01
C LEU A 41 -2.03 6.69 -16.56
N MET A 42 -2.05 6.84 -17.87
CA MET A 42 -2.48 8.06 -18.54
C MET A 42 -3.47 7.75 -19.67
N PRO A 43 -4.47 8.62 -19.91
CA PRO A 43 -5.32 8.53 -21.09
C PRO A 43 -4.49 8.73 -22.37
N ARG A 44 -4.89 8.07 -23.46
CA ARG A 44 -4.30 8.36 -24.78
C ARG A 44 -4.45 9.84 -25.15
N GLY A 45 -3.45 10.38 -25.83
CA GLY A 45 -3.38 11.79 -26.20
C GLY A 45 -2.77 12.70 -25.13
N THR A 46 -2.50 12.16 -23.93
CA THR A 46 -1.82 12.92 -22.87
C THR A 46 -0.31 13.03 -23.10
N GLU A 47 0.26 12.14 -23.91
CA GLU A 47 1.70 12.03 -24.15
C GLU A 47 2.34 13.30 -24.72
N SER A 48 1.65 14.02 -25.60
CA SER A 48 2.14 15.29 -26.17
C SER A 48 2.18 16.40 -25.12
N ALA A 49 1.14 16.51 -24.30
CA ALA A 49 1.09 17.48 -23.20
C ALA A 49 2.16 17.18 -22.16
N LEU A 50 2.36 15.87 -21.83
CA LEU A 50 3.39 15.41 -20.92
C LEU A 50 4.80 15.70 -21.44
N ALA A 51 5.08 15.43 -22.71
CA ALA A 51 6.36 15.74 -23.35
C ALA A 51 6.64 17.25 -23.31
N GLY A 52 5.63 18.09 -23.59
CA GLY A 52 5.72 19.55 -23.49
C GLY A 52 6.01 20.00 -22.05
N TYR A 53 5.30 19.43 -21.06
CA TYR A 53 5.51 19.75 -19.66
C TYR A 53 6.92 19.39 -19.17
N LEU A 54 7.40 18.20 -19.47
CA LEU A 54 8.76 17.75 -19.10
C LEU A 54 9.85 18.58 -19.82
N GLY A 55 9.55 19.17 -20.98
CA GLY A 55 10.44 20.08 -21.67
C GLY A 55 10.50 21.49 -21.05
N LEU A 56 9.43 21.91 -20.36
CA LEU A 56 9.31 23.25 -19.78
C LEU A 56 9.81 23.33 -18.33
N HIS A 57 9.81 22.22 -17.57
CA HIS A 57 10.00 22.22 -16.12
C HIS A 57 11.24 21.43 -15.66
N GLY A 58 12.17 21.18 -16.53
CA GLY A 58 13.43 20.55 -16.18
C GLY A 58 14.53 20.90 -17.19
N ASP A 59 15.73 21.12 -16.69
CA ASP A 59 16.93 21.19 -17.56
C ASP A 59 17.16 19.78 -18.11
N GLY A 60 16.79 19.54 -19.38
CA GLY A 60 17.05 18.28 -20.07
C GLY A 60 18.56 18.08 -20.17
N ILE A 61 19.07 16.98 -19.60
CA ILE A 61 20.47 16.60 -19.71
C ILE A 61 20.69 15.90 -21.05
N ASP A 62 19.67 15.15 -21.50
CA ASP A 62 19.68 14.36 -22.72
C ASP A 62 18.52 14.73 -23.65
N GLU A 63 18.71 14.48 -24.96
CA GLU A 63 17.61 14.45 -25.91
C GLU A 63 16.69 13.24 -25.62
N ALA A 64 15.41 13.39 -25.94
CA ALA A 64 14.47 12.27 -25.81
C ALA A 64 14.85 11.13 -26.78
N VAL A 65 14.98 9.93 -26.25
CA VAL A 65 15.31 8.73 -27.03
C VAL A 65 14.10 7.81 -27.09
N THR A 66 13.68 7.47 -28.32
CA THR A 66 12.59 6.52 -28.54
C THR A 66 13.14 5.18 -29.03
N ARG A 67 12.67 4.08 -28.43
CA ARG A 67 13.09 2.71 -28.77
C ARG A 67 11.87 1.79 -28.80
N GLN A 68 11.93 0.77 -29.69
CA GLN A 68 10.98 -0.35 -29.63
C GLN A 68 11.54 -1.42 -28.70
N GLU A 69 10.75 -1.84 -27.72
CA GLU A 69 11.10 -2.85 -26.73
C GLU A 69 10.13 -4.01 -26.77
N VAL A 70 10.60 -5.19 -27.13
CA VAL A 70 9.83 -6.44 -27.00
C VAL A 70 10.37 -7.20 -25.80
N THR A 71 9.52 -7.46 -24.82
CA THR A 71 9.91 -8.12 -23.59
C THR A 71 9.12 -9.41 -23.40
N THR A 72 9.84 -10.52 -23.25
CA THR A 72 9.23 -11.83 -22.89
C THR A 72 9.45 -12.09 -21.43
N TYR A 73 8.37 -12.47 -20.73
CA TYR A 73 8.39 -12.83 -19.31
C TYR A 73 8.41 -14.34 -19.16
N PHE A 74 9.17 -14.82 -18.17
CA PHE A 74 9.40 -16.23 -17.93
C PHE A 74 9.06 -16.62 -16.50
N ASP A 75 8.52 -17.83 -16.32
CA ASP A 75 8.29 -18.46 -15.02
C ASP A 75 8.35 -19.98 -15.17
N THR A 76 8.31 -20.69 -14.05
CA THR A 76 8.10 -22.16 -14.09
C THR A 76 6.62 -22.47 -14.37
N PRO A 77 6.28 -23.70 -14.83
CA PRO A 77 4.87 -24.13 -14.97
C PRO A 77 4.07 -23.97 -13.67
N GLU A 78 4.73 -24.13 -12.52
CA GLU A 78 4.17 -23.98 -11.18
C GLU A 78 4.06 -22.53 -10.72
N GLN A 79 4.56 -21.56 -11.51
CA GLN A 79 4.56 -20.11 -11.20
C GLN A 79 5.40 -19.77 -9.97
N ASP A 80 6.54 -20.40 -9.79
CA ASP A 80 7.36 -20.25 -8.59
C ASP A 80 7.91 -18.84 -8.42
N LEU A 81 8.33 -18.17 -9.51
CA LEU A 81 8.84 -16.82 -9.42
C LEU A 81 7.74 -15.86 -9.00
N SER A 82 6.60 -15.88 -9.67
CA SER A 82 5.49 -14.96 -9.39
C SER A 82 4.89 -15.18 -8.00
N ARG A 83 4.80 -16.42 -7.51
CA ARG A 83 4.36 -16.75 -6.15
C ARG A 83 5.27 -16.17 -5.07
N HIS A 84 6.57 -16.06 -5.35
CA HIS A 84 7.56 -15.49 -4.45
C HIS A 84 7.83 -13.99 -4.71
N GLY A 85 6.98 -13.33 -5.50
CA GLY A 85 7.09 -11.89 -5.76
C GLY A 85 8.27 -11.50 -6.65
N ALA A 86 8.82 -12.48 -7.37
CA ALA A 86 9.87 -12.28 -8.36
C ALA A 86 9.30 -12.19 -9.78
N THR A 87 9.99 -11.47 -10.65
CA THR A 87 9.67 -11.34 -12.08
C THR A 87 10.96 -11.49 -12.87
N LEU A 88 11.01 -12.48 -13.76
CA LEU A 88 12.11 -12.69 -14.69
C LEU A 88 11.65 -12.32 -16.10
N ARG A 89 12.44 -11.52 -16.81
CA ARG A 89 12.16 -11.12 -18.19
C ARG A 89 13.44 -11.06 -19.03
N VAL A 90 13.26 -11.26 -20.32
CA VAL A 90 14.27 -10.93 -21.34
C VAL A 90 13.71 -9.84 -22.23
N ARG A 91 14.38 -8.69 -22.25
CA ARG A 91 14.05 -7.54 -23.09
C ARG A 91 14.95 -7.50 -24.29
N ARG A 92 14.35 -7.43 -25.46
CA ARG A 92 15.02 -7.24 -26.76
C ARG A 92 14.81 -5.82 -27.25
N THR A 93 15.90 -5.19 -27.63
CA THR A 93 15.95 -3.89 -28.30
C THR A 93 16.84 -4.01 -29.53
N GLU A 94 16.93 -2.95 -30.32
CA GLU A 94 17.90 -2.87 -31.45
C GLU A 94 19.35 -3.00 -30.97
N SER A 95 19.65 -2.52 -29.75
CA SER A 95 21.02 -2.53 -29.19
C SER A 95 21.41 -3.86 -28.52
N GLY A 96 20.50 -4.81 -28.36
CA GLY A 96 20.81 -6.10 -27.74
C GLY A 96 19.68 -6.68 -26.89
N ARG A 97 20.06 -7.61 -26.01
CA ARG A 97 19.15 -8.33 -25.12
C ARG A 97 19.61 -8.18 -23.68
N VAL A 98 18.66 -7.97 -22.78
CA VAL A 98 18.93 -7.84 -21.34
C VAL A 98 17.95 -8.74 -20.57
N GLN A 99 18.52 -9.63 -19.76
CA GLN A 99 17.77 -10.37 -18.75
C GLN A 99 17.65 -9.50 -17.50
N THR A 100 16.45 -9.37 -16.96
CA THR A 100 16.20 -8.64 -15.72
C THR A 100 15.47 -9.53 -14.73
N LEU A 101 15.95 -9.61 -13.49
CA LEU A 101 15.20 -10.11 -12.34
C LEU A 101 14.78 -8.93 -11.47
N LYS A 102 13.48 -8.82 -11.18
CA LYS A 102 12.95 -7.86 -10.19
C LYS A 102 12.33 -8.60 -9.01
N MET A 103 12.62 -8.15 -7.79
CA MET A 103 12.04 -8.69 -6.56
C MET A 103 11.68 -7.55 -5.61
N ARG A 104 10.69 -7.76 -4.74
CA ARG A 104 10.36 -6.80 -3.68
C ARG A 104 11.44 -6.81 -2.60
N SER A 105 11.83 -5.63 -2.15
CA SER A 105 12.75 -5.43 -1.04
C SER A 105 11.99 -4.99 0.22
N GLU A 106 12.18 -5.71 1.33
CA GLU A 106 11.59 -5.34 2.61
C GLU A 106 12.25 -4.06 3.18
N GLY A 107 11.43 -3.18 3.77
CA GLY A 107 11.89 -1.96 4.43
C GLY A 107 12.35 -0.82 3.51
N SER A 108 12.24 -1.00 2.19
CA SER A 108 12.55 0.03 1.19
C SER A 108 11.43 1.08 1.06
N PRO A 109 11.65 2.24 0.39
CA PRO A 109 10.60 3.19 0.03
C PRO A 109 9.40 2.52 -0.63
N ALA A 110 8.22 3.14 -0.56
CA ALA A 110 6.94 2.52 -0.94
C ALA A 110 6.90 1.94 -2.36
N PHE A 111 7.77 2.44 -3.26
CA PHE A 111 7.84 2.06 -4.67
C PHE A 111 9.19 1.46 -5.08
N ALA A 112 10.05 1.07 -4.12
CA ALA A 112 11.35 0.49 -4.41
C ALA A 112 11.29 -1.04 -4.58
N ARG A 113 12.11 -1.54 -5.52
CA ARG A 113 12.29 -2.97 -5.80
C ARG A 113 13.77 -3.29 -5.96
N GLY A 114 14.19 -4.51 -5.64
CA GLY A 114 15.50 -5.04 -6.02
C GLY A 114 15.51 -5.40 -7.50
N GLU A 115 16.54 -4.99 -8.23
CA GLU A 115 16.71 -5.26 -9.65
C GLU A 115 18.12 -5.75 -9.94
N TRP A 116 18.23 -6.79 -10.79
CA TRP A 116 19.47 -7.35 -11.30
C TRP A 116 19.36 -7.49 -12.80
N GLU A 117 20.39 -7.06 -13.54
CA GLU A 117 20.42 -7.09 -14.99
C GLU A 117 21.68 -7.76 -15.54
N TRP A 118 21.51 -8.49 -16.65
CA TRP A 118 22.58 -9.17 -17.37
C TRP A 118 22.36 -9.06 -18.88
N THR A 119 23.41 -8.72 -19.62
CA THR A 119 23.38 -8.78 -21.09
C THR A 119 23.38 -10.23 -21.55
N LEU A 120 22.53 -10.56 -22.54
CA LEU A 120 22.38 -11.89 -23.11
C LEU A 120 22.77 -11.94 -24.59
N GLY A 121 23.20 -13.12 -25.02
CA GLY A 121 23.43 -13.42 -26.44
C GLY A 121 22.20 -13.94 -27.19
N SER A 122 21.13 -14.37 -26.49
CA SER A 122 19.94 -14.98 -27.05
C SER A 122 18.65 -14.43 -26.43
N ASP A 123 17.49 -14.81 -26.98
CA ASP A 123 16.18 -14.46 -26.42
C ASP A 123 15.76 -15.41 -25.26
N ASN A 124 16.56 -16.45 -24.97
CA ASN A 124 16.31 -17.37 -23.86
C ASN A 124 16.98 -16.85 -22.58
N PRO A 125 16.34 -17.03 -21.41
CA PRO A 125 16.93 -16.67 -20.14
C PRO A 125 18.11 -17.60 -19.81
N GLU A 126 19.10 -17.07 -19.06
CA GLU A 126 20.23 -17.80 -18.48
C GLU A 126 19.98 -18.00 -16.97
N PRO A 127 19.39 -19.14 -16.52
CA PRO A 127 19.03 -19.35 -15.12
C PRO A 127 20.22 -19.34 -14.17
N GLU A 128 21.40 -19.72 -14.64
CA GLU A 128 22.65 -19.71 -13.87
C GLU A 128 23.03 -18.31 -13.36
N ARG A 129 22.64 -17.25 -14.06
CA ARG A 129 22.83 -15.85 -13.62
C ARG A 129 22.09 -15.54 -12.32
N LEU A 130 20.99 -16.25 -12.06
CA LEU A 130 20.14 -16.03 -10.89
C LEU A 130 20.79 -16.56 -9.61
N ALA A 131 21.84 -17.41 -9.71
CA ALA A 131 22.55 -17.98 -8.56
C ALA A 131 23.15 -16.91 -7.62
N SER A 132 23.47 -15.72 -8.15
CA SER A 132 23.98 -14.59 -7.37
C SER A 132 22.91 -13.76 -6.68
N THR A 133 21.63 -14.14 -6.80
CA THR A 133 20.48 -13.42 -6.24
C THR A 133 19.84 -14.17 -5.07
N PRO A 134 19.07 -13.50 -4.21
CA PRO A 134 18.34 -14.17 -3.13
C PRO A 134 17.31 -15.20 -3.61
N LEU A 135 16.88 -15.13 -4.88
CA LEU A 135 15.82 -16.00 -5.42
C LEU A 135 16.16 -17.49 -5.28
N VAL A 136 17.38 -17.90 -5.64
CA VAL A 136 17.77 -19.31 -5.62
C VAL A 136 17.77 -19.87 -4.20
N SER A 137 18.20 -19.08 -3.20
CA SER A 137 18.15 -19.51 -1.80
C SER A 137 16.70 -19.63 -1.28
N ILE A 138 15.76 -18.85 -1.84
CA ILE A 138 14.33 -18.91 -1.47
C ILE A 138 13.67 -20.15 -2.09
N LEU A 139 13.99 -20.47 -3.36
CA LEU A 139 13.34 -21.55 -4.11
C LEU A 139 14.00 -22.91 -3.92
N GLY A 140 15.24 -22.95 -3.40
CA GLY A 140 16.02 -24.20 -3.29
C GLY A 140 16.46 -24.78 -4.64
N GLY A 141 16.16 -24.12 -5.75
CA GLY A 141 16.44 -24.48 -7.13
C GLY A 141 15.42 -23.90 -8.08
N LEU A 142 15.76 -23.77 -9.37
CA LEU A 142 14.85 -23.33 -10.41
C LEU A 142 14.45 -24.50 -11.29
N GLY A 143 13.14 -24.69 -11.50
CA GLY A 143 12.60 -25.57 -12.52
C GLY A 143 12.84 -25.04 -13.93
N GLN A 144 12.32 -25.76 -14.94
CA GLN A 144 12.34 -25.31 -16.33
C GLN A 144 11.58 -23.99 -16.46
N LEU A 145 12.19 -22.99 -17.11
CA LEU A 145 11.58 -21.70 -17.40
C LEU A 145 10.87 -21.72 -18.75
N GLU A 146 9.62 -21.25 -18.77
CA GLU A 146 8.79 -21.15 -19.97
C GLU A 146 8.34 -19.70 -20.20
N PRO A 147 8.14 -19.27 -21.47
CA PRO A 147 7.58 -17.96 -21.76
C PRO A 147 6.09 -17.94 -21.37
N VAL A 148 5.67 -16.93 -20.62
CA VAL A 148 4.30 -16.83 -20.10
C VAL A 148 3.47 -15.74 -20.76
N PHE A 149 4.05 -14.60 -21.06
CA PHE A 149 3.43 -13.48 -21.77
C PHE A 149 4.49 -12.52 -22.33
N THR A 150 4.08 -11.61 -23.18
CA THR A 150 4.96 -10.62 -23.82
C THR A 150 4.42 -9.21 -23.68
N THR A 151 5.31 -8.22 -23.70
CA THR A 151 4.97 -6.82 -23.93
C THR A 151 5.70 -6.31 -25.18
N ASP A 152 5.00 -5.48 -25.96
CA ASP A 152 5.53 -4.80 -27.12
C ASP A 152 5.27 -3.31 -26.95
N VAL A 153 6.32 -2.53 -26.70
CA VAL A 153 6.23 -1.16 -26.19
C VAL A 153 7.18 -0.25 -26.96
N ARG A 154 6.64 0.86 -27.45
CA ARG A 154 7.43 2.01 -27.87
C ARG A 154 7.70 2.86 -26.64
N ARG A 155 8.95 2.84 -26.15
CA ARG A 155 9.41 3.57 -24.97
C ARG A 155 10.15 4.82 -25.40
N THR A 156 9.71 5.98 -24.92
CA THR A 156 10.40 7.26 -25.06
C THR A 156 10.93 7.67 -23.70
N THR A 157 12.27 7.76 -23.57
CA THR A 157 12.93 8.14 -22.31
C THR A 157 13.59 9.51 -22.43
N ARG A 158 13.59 10.25 -21.32
CA ARG A 158 14.35 11.48 -21.15
C ARG A 158 14.82 11.60 -19.72
N THR A 159 16.10 11.98 -19.54
CA THR A 159 16.68 12.25 -18.23
C THR A 159 16.77 13.76 -18.01
N PHE A 160 16.44 14.23 -16.82
CA PHE A 160 16.50 15.64 -16.45
C PHE A 160 16.87 15.80 -14.98
N GLN A 161 17.36 16.98 -14.64
CA GLN A 161 17.71 17.35 -13.27
C GLN A 161 16.67 18.31 -12.71
N LEU A 162 16.18 18.02 -11.50
CA LEU A 162 15.21 18.85 -10.81
C LEU A 162 15.57 18.95 -9.32
N ASP A 163 15.80 20.17 -8.82
CA ASP A 163 16.10 20.44 -7.40
C ASP A 163 17.21 19.51 -6.84
N GLY A 164 18.24 19.20 -7.64
CA GLY A 164 19.34 18.32 -7.25
C GLY A 164 19.06 16.82 -7.31
N ALA A 165 17.90 16.41 -7.84
CA ALA A 165 17.60 15.02 -8.17
C ALA A 165 17.76 14.78 -9.68
N LEU A 166 18.33 13.63 -10.04
CA LEU A 166 18.40 13.12 -11.40
C LEU A 166 17.24 12.14 -11.60
N ILE A 167 16.33 12.45 -12.52
CA ILE A 167 15.11 11.67 -12.75
C ILE A 167 15.04 11.29 -14.22
N GLU A 168 14.78 10.01 -14.51
CA GLU A 168 14.42 9.54 -15.84
C GLU A 168 12.89 9.42 -15.92
N ALA A 169 12.32 10.05 -16.97
CA ALA A 169 10.93 9.85 -17.33
C ALA A 169 10.86 8.94 -18.55
N ALA A 170 10.03 7.89 -18.47
CA ALA A 170 9.77 6.96 -19.55
C ALA A 170 8.28 6.94 -19.90
N ILE A 171 7.95 7.28 -21.15
CA ILE A 171 6.60 7.17 -21.71
C ILE A 171 6.51 5.87 -22.47
N ASP A 172 5.62 4.98 -22.05
CA ASP A 172 5.41 3.67 -22.63
C ASP A 172 4.05 3.58 -23.32
N LEU A 173 4.09 3.34 -24.63
CA LEU A 173 2.92 3.13 -25.48
C LEU A 173 3.01 1.78 -26.17
N GLY A 174 2.02 0.90 -25.95
CA GLY A 174 2.10 -0.43 -26.54
C GLY A 174 1.02 -1.38 -26.05
N SER A 175 1.38 -2.65 -25.89
CA SER A 175 0.45 -3.69 -25.43
C SER A 175 1.16 -4.77 -24.61
N VAL A 176 0.41 -5.39 -23.70
CA VAL A 176 0.75 -6.67 -23.06
C VAL A 176 -0.15 -7.76 -23.65
N ARG A 177 0.41 -8.94 -23.93
CA ARG A 177 -0.27 -10.07 -24.56
C ARG A 177 0.00 -11.38 -23.83
N ALA A 178 -1.07 -12.12 -23.51
CA ALA A 178 -1.02 -13.46 -22.92
C ALA A 178 -1.96 -14.39 -23.68
N GLY A 179 -1.43 -15.30 -24.51
CA GLY A 179 -2.22 -16.09 -25.43
C GLY A 179 -3.00 -15.20 -26.41
N SER A 180 -4.33 -15.36 -26.48
CA SER A 180 -5.22 -14.53 -27.30
C SER A 180 -5.64 -13.22 -26.64
N ALA A 181 -5.41 -13.05 -25.33
CA ALA A 181 -5.78 -11.84 -24.60
C ALA A 181 -4.72 -10.75 -24.79
N ALA A 182 -5.16 -9.50 -24.94
CA ALA A 182 -4.29 -8.34 -25.04
C ALA A 182 -4.89 -7.16 -24.29
N GLU A 183 -4.02 -6.31 -23.74
CA GLU A 183 -4.38 -5.06 -23.07
C GLU A 183 -3.40 -3.96 -23.46
N GLU A 184 -3.91 -2.75 -23.61
CA GLU A 184 -3.11 -1.60 -23.99
C GLU A 184 -2.25 -1.10 -22.84
N ILE A 185 -1.03 -0.66 -23.16
CA ILE A 185 -0.10 0.05 -22.25
C ILE A 185 -0.07 1.51 -22.67
N CYS A 186 -0.39 2.41 -21.74
CA CYS A 186 -0.24 3.86 -21.85
C CYS A 186 0.16 4.37 -20.47
N GLU A 187 1.48 4.46 -20.23
CA GLU A 187 2.07 4.67 -18.91
C GLU A 187 3.17 5.72 -18.94
N LEU A 188 3.30 6.47 -17.83
CA LEU A 188 4.47 7.24 -17.49
C LEU A 188 5.17 6.56 -16.31
N GLU A 189 6.45 6.30 -16.43
CA GLU A 189 7.32 5.88 -15.33
C GLU A 189 8.30 7.00 -15.03
N LEU A 190 8.40 7.39 -13.75
CA LEU A 190 9.40 8.34 -13.25
C LEU A 190 10.35 7.57 -12.34
N GLU A 191 11.60 7.47 -12.71
CA GLU A 191 12.63 6.73 -11.97
C GLU A 191 13.68 7.68 -11.41
N LEU A 192 13.99 7.54 -10.11
CA LEU A 192 15.06 8.29 -9.45
C LEU A 192 16.41 7.65 -9.76
N LYS A 193 17.24 8.33 -10.55
CA LYS A 193 18.62 7.90 -10.86
C LYS A 193 19.64 8.46 -9.86
N GLY A 194 19.28 9.52 -9.13
CA GLY A 194 20.13 10.12 -8.09
C GLY A 194 19.46 11.26 -7.36
N GLY A 195 19.96 11.61 -6.18
CA GLY A 195 19.42 12.70 -5.36
C GLY A 195 18.40 12.25 -4.32
N LYS A 196 17.50 13.15 -3.91
CA LYS A 196 16.55 12.92 -2.80
C LYS A 196 15.24 12.32 -3.31
N VAL A 197 14.78 11.27 -2.66
CA VAL A 197 13.49 10.58 -2.92
C VAL A 197 12.30 11.54 -2.89
N ALA A 198 12.29 12.50 -1.95
CA ALA A 198 11.22 13.48 -1.82
C ALA A 198 11.00 14.31 -3.10
N GLN A 199 12.05 14.55 -3.90
CA GLN A 199 11.93 15.30 -5.16
C GLN A 199 11.20 14.52 -6.25
N LEU A 200 11.40 13.19 -6.30
CA LEU A 200 10.64 12.32 -7.20
C LEU A 200 9.13 12.42 -6.92
N TYR A 201 8.74 12.30 -5.64
CA TYR A 201 7.32 12.38 -5.27
C TYR A 201 6.74 13.78 -5.45
N LYS A 202 7.54 14.83 -5.24
CA LYS A 202 7.13 16.21 -5.50
C LYS A 202 6.86 16.43 -6.99
N LEU A 203 7.76 15.96 -7.87
CA LEU A 203 7.53 16.00 -9.32
C LEU A 203 6.26 15.22 -9.71
N ALA A 204 6.12 14.01 -9.20
CA ALA A 204 4.96 13.16 -9.46
C ALA A 204 3.64 13.85 -9.03
N ALA A 205 3.63 14.52 -7.87
CA ALA A 205 2.48 15.28 -7.39
C ALA A 205 2.17 16.50 -8.28
N THR A 206 3.21 17.20 -8.77
CA THR A 206 3.05 18.34 -9.68
C THR A 206 2.48 17.91 -11.03
N LEU A 207 3.05 16.87 -11.65
CA LEU A 207 2.54 16.32 -12.91
C LEU A 207 1.08 15.87 -12.81
N ARG A 208 0.71 15.19 -11.70
CA ARG A 208 -0.67 14.78 -11.47
C ARG A 208 -1.62 15.99 -11.29
N ALA A 209 -1.15 17.12 -10.77
CA ALA A 209 -1.98 18.31 -10.62
C ALA A 209 -2.34 18.94 -11.97
N GLU A 210 -1.44 18.86 -12.95
CA GLU A 210 -1.58 19.45 -14.27
C GLU A 210 -2.17 18.50 -15.32
N LEU A 211 -2.00 17.19 -15.14
CA LEU A 211 -2.35 16.17 -16.12
C LEU A 211 -3.28 15.12 -15.51
N PRO A 212 -4.15 14.48 -16.30
CA PRO A 212 -5.09 13.45 -15.84
C PRO A 212 -4.39 12.10 -15.55
N LEU A 213 -3.41 12.12 -14.65
CA LEU A 213 -2.60 10.97 -14.28
C LEU A 213 -3.17 10.27 -13.04
N THR A 214 -3.20 8.94 -13.07
CA THR A 214 -3.57 8.10 -11.92
C THR A 214 -2.45 7.10 -11.62
N LEU A 215 -2.24 6.75 -10.33
CA LEU A 215 -1.19 5.79 -9.98
C LEU A 215 -1.45 4.41 -10.57
N GLY A 216 -0.45 3.87 -11.27
CA GLY A 216 -0.41 2.51 -11.74
C GLY A 216 0.03 1.56 -10.63
N ALA A 217 -0.90 0.76 -10.09
CA ALA A 217 -0.59 -0.22 -9.04
C ALA A 217 -0.08 -1.56 -9.59
N GLU A 218 -0.43 -1.88 -10.84
CA GLU A 218 0.03 -3.08 -11.54
C GLU A 218 1.28 -2.77 -12.36
N SER A 219 2.30 -3.62 -12.24
CA SER A 219 3.39 -3.65 -13.19
C SER A 219 2.93 -4.29 -14.52
N LYS A 220 3.72 -4.13 -15.59
CA LYS A 220 3.47 -4.85 -16.86
C LYS A 220 3.42 -6.37 -16.64
N ALA A 221 4.21 -6.88 -15.68
CA ALA A 221 4.18 -8.28 -15.27
C ALA A 221 2.85 -8.66 -14.57
N ASP A 222 2.36 -7.86 -13.63
CA ASP A 222 1.07 -8.12 -12.96
C ASP A 222 -0.08 -8.13 -13.97
N ARG A 223 -0.06 -7.21 -14.95
CA ARG A 223 -1.06 -7.15 -16.03
C ARG A 223 -0.99 -8.39 -16.94
N GLY A 224 0.22 -8.85 -17.30
CA GLY A 224 0.42 -10.08 -18.07
C GLY A 224 -0.11 -11.31 -17.32
N TRP A 225 0.17 -11.41 -16.03
CA TRP A 225 -0.38 -12.47 -15.19
C TRP A 225 -1.89 -12.40 -15.09
N ARG A 226 -2.47 -11.22 -14.89
CA ARG A 226 -3.93 -11.03 -14.84
C ARG A 226 -4.60 -11.44 -16.13
N LEU A 227 -4.03 -11.09 -17.29
CA LEU A 227 -4.52 -11.53 -18.59
C LEU A 227 -4.47 -13.05 -18.77
N ARG A 228 -3.38 -13.69 -18.32
CA ARG A 228 -3.18 -15.13 -18.41
C ARG A 228 -4.14 -15.91 -17.51
N THR A 229 -4.37 -15.42 -16.27
CA THR A 229 -5.14 -16.15 -15.26
C THR A 229 -6.61 -15.71 -15.18
N GLY A 230 -6.97 -14.57 -15.77
CA GLY A 230 -8.30 -13.95 -15.64
C GLY A 230 -8.53 -13.21 -14.33
N HIS A 231 -7.54 -13.17 -13.44
CA HIS A 231 -7.66 -12.58 -12.09
C HIS A 231 -6.47 -11.69 -11.77
N PRO A 232 -6.67 -10.57 -11.03
CA PRO A 232 -5.57 -9.81 -10.48
C PRO A 232 -4.80 -10.66 -9.46
N ARG A 233 -3.57 -10.23 -9.16
CA ARG A 233 -2.74 -10.87 -8.14
C ARG A 233 -3.51 -11.03 -6.83
N ALA A 234 -3.24 -12.14 -6.12
CA ALA A 234 -3.89 -12.42 -4.83
C ALA A 234 -3.64 -11.28 -3.82
N PRO A 235 -4.67 -10.89 -3.06
CA PRO A 235 -4.55 -9.85 -2.05
C PRO A 235 -3.51 -10.17 -0.98
N GLU A 236 -2.69 -9.19 -0.64
CA GLU A 236 -1.57 -9.35 0.29
C GLU A 236 -1.92 -8.91 1.71
N LYS A 237 -1.64 -9.77 2.68
CA LYS A 237 -1.69 -9.39 4.10
C LYS A 237 -0.58 -8.39 4.42
N SER A 238 -0.80 -7.55 5.44
CA SER A 238 0.26 -6.66 5.93
C SER A 238 1.39 -7.48 6.56
N VAL A 239 2.62 -7.18 6.16
CA VAL A 239 3.83 -7.76 6.76
C VAL A 239 4.29 -6.96 7.98
N GLU A 240 5.09 -7.60 8.82
CA GLU A 240 5.80 -6.96 9.91
C GLU A 240 6.85 -5.99 9.36
N ILE A 241 7.01 -4.84 10.02
CA ILE A 241 7.97 -3.83 9.61
C ILE A 241 9.22 -4.00 10.45
N ALA A 242 10.31 -4.38 9.81
CA ALA A 242 11.60 -4.53 10.48
C ALA A 242 12.15 -3.16 10.93
N LEU A 243 12.46 -3.04 12.22
CA LEU A 243 13.10 -1.87 12.82
C LEU A 243 14.35 -2.32 13.57
N ALA A 244 15.47 -1.65 13.30
CA ALA A 244 16.69 -1.88 14.08
C ALA A 244 16.54 -1.29 15.50
N PRO A 245 17.23 -1.84 16.51
CA PRO A 245 17.09 -1.38 17.90
C PRO A 245 17.49 0.09 18.14
N ASP A 246 18.37 0.63 17.30
CA ASP A 246 18.93 1.97 17.35
C ASP A 246 18.32 2.94 16.31
N VAL A 247 17.29 2.49 15.61
CA VAL A 247 16.62 3.30 14.57
C VAL A 247 16.14 4.64 15.14
N THR A 248 16.36 5.73 14.40
CA THR A 248 15.80 7.04 14.77
C THR A 248 14.28 7.04 14.63
N SER A 249 13.60 7.91 15.36
CA SER A 249 12.14 8.00 15.30
C SER A 249 11.65 8.42 13.90
N SER A 250 12.35 9.33 13.22
CA SER A 250 12.03 9.72 11.82
C SER A 250 12.14 8.55 10.86
N GLU A 251 13.22 7.78 10.93
CA GLU A 251 13.42 6.62 10.09
C GLU A 251 12.40 5.52 10.36
N ALA A 252 12.03 5.31 11.62
CA ALA A 252 10.98 4.37 11.98
C ALA A 252 9.61 4.78 11.41
N ILE A 253 9.26 6.07 11.53
CA ILE A 253 8.03 6.62 10.93
C ILE A 253 8.05 6.41 9.42
N ARG A 254 9.15 6.75 8.76
CA ARG A 254 9.34 6.55 7.33
C ARG A 254 9.08 5.10 6.93
N ARG A 255 9.73 4.13 7.61
CA ARG A 255 9.53 2.69 7.33
C ARG A 255 8.09 2.24 7.55
N ILE A 256 7.45 2.68 8.63
CA ILE A 256 6.06 2.34 8.95
C ILE A 256 5.11 2.89 7.90
N LEU A 257 5.26 4.15 7.50
CA LEU A 257 4.40 4.77 6.48
C LEU A 257 4.61 4.10 5.13
N ASN A 258 5.86 3.93 4.66
CA ASN A 258 6.17 3.33 3.37
C ASN A 258 5.74 1.87 3.27
N GLY A 259 6.03 1.04 4.29
CA GLY A 259 5.60 -0.36 4.29
C GLY A 259 4.07 -0.50 4.31
N THR A 260 3.37 0.43 4.98
CA THR A 260 1.91 0.41 4.98
C THR A 260 1.32 0.95 3.67
N LEU A 261 1.93 1.95 3.04
CA LEU A 261 1.57 2.43 1.70
C LEU A 261 1.80 1.36 0.64
N ALA A 262 2.93 0.66 0.68
CA ALA A 262 3.21 -0.46 -0.21
C ALA A 262 2.13 -1.55 -0.11
N ASN A 263 1.70 -1.89 1.12
CA ASN A 263 0.61 -2.84 1.33
C ASN A 263 -0.74 -2.30 0.83
N LEU A 264 -1.02 -0.99 0.98
CA LEU A 264 -2.21 -0.35 0.41
C LEU A 264 -2.24 -0.52 -1.11
N MET A 265 -1.13 -0.17 -1.79
CA MET A 265 -1.01 -0.23 -3.25
C MET A 265 -1.05 -1.66 -3.78
N ALA A 266 -0.43 -2.62 -3.08
CA ALA A 266 -0.47 -4.04 -3.46
C ALA A 266 -1.88 -4.64 -3.49
N ASN A 267 -2.81 -4.08 -2.70
CA ASN A 267 -4.20 -4.55 -2.65
C ASN A 267 -5.15 -3.75 -3.55
N LEU A 268 -4.68 -2.65 -4.17
CA LEU A 268 -5.50 -1.78 -5.01
C LEU A 268 -6.12 -2.52 -6.21
N PRO A 269 -5.38 -3.33 -7.00
CA PRO A 269 -5.96 -4.04 -8.15
C PRO A 269 -7.08 -5.00 -7.74
N ALA A 270 -6.89 -5.76 -6.67
CA ALA A 270 -7.89 -6.68 -6.15
C ALA A 270 -9.13 -5.96 -5.61
N ALA A 271 -8.96 -4.80 -4.97
CA ALA A 271 -10.08 -3.99 -4.47
C ALA A 271 -10.87 -3.35 -5.62
N VAL A 272 -10.20 -2.84 -6.67
CA VAL A 272 -10.83 -2.30 -7.89
C VAL A 272 -11.61 -3.40 -8.62
N ALA A 273 -11.09 -4.62 -8.65
CA ALA A 273 -11.78 -5.80 -9.20
C ALA A 273 -12.93 -6.33 -8.30
N GLY A 274 -13.27 -5.65 -7.21
CA GLY A 274 -14.37 -6.02 -6.31
C GLY A 274 -14.09 -7.22 -5.41
N GLN A 275 -12.83 -7.65 -5.28
CA GLN A 275 -12.48 -8.75 -4.38
C GLN A 275 -12.57 -8.32 -2.91
N ALA A 276 -13.45 -8.94 -2.14
CA ALA A 276 -13.69 -8.62 -0.72
C ALA A 276 -12.40 -8.68 0.13
N ALA A 277 -11.46 -9.58 -0.19
CA ALA A 277 -10.18 -9.68 0.50
C ALA A 277 -9.27 -8.48 0.21
N GLY A 278 -9.25 -7.96 -1.03
CA GLY A 278 -8.55 -6.74 -1.41
C GLY A 278 -9.08 -5.52 -0.65
N VAL A 279 -10.40 -5.35 -0.65
CA VAL A 279 -11.09 -4.28 0.12
C VAL A 279 -10.76 -4.38 1.60
N HIS A 280 -10.80 -5.60 2.18
CA HIS A 280 -10.46 -5.85 3.57
C HIS A 280 -9.03 -5.43 3.91
N ASN A 281 -8.05 -5.84 3.10
CA ASN A 281 -6.63 -5.54 3.33
C ASN A 281 -6.33 -4.05 3.14
N MET A 282 -6.90 -3.38 2.12
CA MET A 282 -6.80 -1.92 1.99
C MET A 282 -7.37 -1.19 3.21
N ARG A 283 -8.53 -1.65 3.74
CA ARG A 283 -9.10 -1.09 4.97
C ARG A 283 -8.20 -1.31 6.19
N ILE A 284 -7.47 -2.44 6.26
CA ILE A 284 -6.44 -2.65 7.28
C ILE A 284 -5.31 -1.64 7.10
N ALA A 285 -4.78 -1.47 5.89
CA ALA A 285 -3.70 -0.53 5.60
C ALA A 285 -4.08 0.91 5.98
N ILE A 286 -5.26 1.40 5.61
CA ILE A 286 -5.78 2.72 6.03
C ILE A 286 -5.87 2.84 7.56
N ARG A 287 -6.30 1.80 8.27
CA ARG A 287 -6.34 1.82 9.73
C ARG A 287 -4.94 1.83 10.34
N ARG A 288 -3.98 1.12 9.75
CA ARG A 288 -2.58 1.12 10.18
C ARG A 288 -1.93 2.50 9.95
N LEU A 289 -2.10 3.13 8.78
CA LEU A 289 -1.65 4.51 8.52
C LEU A 289 -2.20 5.47 9.57
N ARG A 290 -3.51 5.45 9.82
CA ARG A 290 -4.14 6.30 10.85
C ARG A 290 -3.68 5.98 12.27
N ALA A 291 -3.29 4.75 12.55
CA ALA A 291 -2.72 4.37 13.85
C ALA A 291 -1.29 4.87 13.99
N ALA A 292 -0.48 4.81 12.92
CA ALA A 292 0.88 5.37 12.89
C ALA A 292 0.85 6.89 13.12
N LEU A 293 0.02 7.63 12.38
CA LEU A 293 -0.14 9.07 12.60
C LEU A 293 -0.59 9.38 14.04
N ALA A 294 -1.55 8.62 14.58
CA ALA A 294 -1.99 8.80 15.96
C ALA A 294 -0.93 8.41 17.01
N LEU A 295 -0.05 7.46 16.69
CA LEU A 295 1.07 7.07 17.56
C LEU A 295 2.09 8.20 17.71
N PHE A 296 2.44 8.86 16.61
CA PHE A 296 3.47 9.90 16.60
C PHE A 296 2.91 11.34 16.61
N HIS A 297 1.60 11.51 16.73
CA HIS A 297 0.87 12.79 16.60
C HIS A 297 1.53 14.00 17.29
N GLN A 298 2.12 13.82 18.50
CA GLN A 298 2.74 14.91 19.25
C GLN A 298 4.09 15.37 18.68
N HIS A 299 4.66 14.59 17.76
CA HIS A 299 5.97 14.80 17.15
C HIS A 299 5.89 15.12 15.66
N LEU A 300 4.68 15.16 15.09
CA LEU A 300 4.44 15.41 13.67
C LEU A 300 3.98 16.84 13.42
N ALA A 301 4.25 17.35 12.22
CA ALA A 301 3.75 18.64 11.73
C ALA A 301 2.21 18.66 11.71
N GLY A 302 1.60 19.39 12.64
CA GLY A 302 0.18 19.30 12.95
C GLY A 302 -0.77 19.59 11.79
N SER A 303 -0.47 20.58 10.92
CA SER A 303 -1.30 20.93 9.77
C SER A 303 -1.33 19.82 8.71
N THR A 304 -0.17 19.29 8.34
CA THR A 304 -0.03 18.21 7.36
C THR A 304 -0.62 16.91 7.91
N GLU A 305 -0.33 16.55 9.17
CA GLU A 305 -0.91 15.38 9.84
C GLU A 305 -2.44 15.44 9.85
N ALA A 306 -3.02 16.59 10.18
CA ALA A 306 -4.47 16.78 10.23
C ALA A 306 -5.12 16.61 8.85
N ARG A 307 -4.55 17.20 7.80
CA ARG A 307 -5.01 17.08 6.41
C ARG A 307 -4.97 15.62 5.94
N LEU A 308 -3.82 14.95 6.08
CA LEU A 308 -3.65 13.55 5.67
C LEU A 308 -4.57 12.61 6.47
N THR A 309 -4.74 12.88 7.77
CA THR A 309 -5.68 12.12 8.62
C THR A 309 -7.12 12.29 8.14
N ALA A 310 -7.53 13.48 7.67
CA ALA A 310 -8.88 13.72 7.13
C ALA A 310 -9.11 12.91 5.85
N GLU A 311 -8.16 12.92 4.91
CA GLU A 311 -8.23 12.14 3.66
C GLU A 311 -8.25 10.62 3.93
N LEU A 312 -7.41 10.13 4.83
CA LEU A 312 -7.43 8.72 5.27
C LEU A 312 -8.77 8.34 5.95
N ARG A 313 -9.44 9.29 6.62
CA ARG A 313 -10.79 9.05 7.17
C ARG A 313 -11.82 8.97 6.05
N ARG A 314 -11.74 9.85 5.05
CA ARG A 314 -12.64 9.88 3.89
C ARG A 314 -12.57 8.57 3.12
N LEU A 315 -11.37 8.15 2.68
CA LEU A 315 -11.15 6.88 1.99
C LEU A 315 -11.56 5.68 2.85
N GLY A 316 -11.26 5.74 4.17
CA GLY A 316 -11.64 4.70 5.12
C GLY A 316 -13.15 4.55 5.31
N ARG A 317 -13.98 5.57 5.02
CA ARG A 317 -15.45 5.46 5.02
C ARG A 317 -15.94 4.70 3.79
N VAL A 318 -15.41 5.03 2.60
CA VAL A 318 -15.80 4.35 1.34
C VAL A 318 -15.43 2.86 1.39
N LEU A 319 -14.17 2.54 1.77
CA LEU A 319 -13.74 1.16 2.00
C LEU A 319 -14.57 0.47 3.11
N GLY A 320 -15.01 1.25 4.10
CA GLY A 320 -15.87 0.79 5.17
C GLY A 320 -17.21 0.32 4.68
N GLU A 321 -17.88 1.14 3.87
CA GLU A 321 -19.20 0.85 3.29
C GLU A 321 -19.17 -0.46 2.49
N ALA A 322 -18.22 -0.60 1.55
CA ALA A 322 -18.10 -1.82 0.76
C ALA A 322 -17.82 -3.06 1.64
N ARG A 323 -16.90 -2.94 2.62
CA ARG A 323 -16.61 -4.07 3.54
C ARG A 323 -17.78 -4.43 4.44
N ASP A 324 -18.56 -3.46 4.91
CA ASP A 324 -19.69 -3.71 5.79
C ASP A 324 -20.78 -4.49 5.02
N TRP A 325 -21.00 -4.18 3.72
CA TRP A 325 -21.86 -5.00 2.84
C TRP A 325 -21.26 -6.37 2.53
N ASP A 326 -19.95 -6.48 2.33
CA ASP A 326 -19.29 -7.79 2.18
C ASP A 326 -19.59 -8.68 3.37
N VAL A 327 -19.32 -8.20 4.60
CA VAL A 327 -19.55 -8.95 5.84
C VAL A 327 -21.03 -9.32 5.99
N PHE A 328 -21.92 -8.38 5.71
CA PHE A 328 -23.36 -8.63 5.81
C PHE A 328 -23.80 -9.78 4.90
N CYS A 329 -23.39 -9.75 3.61
CA CYS A 329 -23.78 -10.77 2.64
C CYS A 329 -23.08 -12.12 2.83
N THR A 330 -21.78 -12.13 3.19
CA THR A 330 -20.98 -13.37 3.17
C THR A 330 -20.75 -14.00 4.55
N GLU A 331 -21.01 -13.27 5.62
CA GLU A 331 -20.78 -13.74 6.99
C GLU A 331 -22.07 -13.64 7.83
N THR A 332 -22.74 -12.45 7.84
CA THR A 332 -23.88 -12.21 8.74
C THR A 332 -25.13 -12.98 8.34
N LEU A 333 -25.58 -12.86 7.08
CA LEU A 333 -26.79 -13.57 6.62
C LEU A 333 -26.63 -15.09 6.65
N PRO A 334 -25.51 -15.68 6.19
CA PRO A 334 -25.27 -17.13 6.33
C PRO A 334 -25.30 -17.58 7.79
N LYS A 335 -24.64 -16.84 8.68
CA LYS A 335 -24.61 -17.18 10.11
C LYS A 335 -25.98 -17.10 10.76
N ALA A 336 -26.79 -16.11 10.41
CA ALA A 336 -28.18 -16.01 10.89
C ALA A 336 -29.04 -17.21 10.45
N ALA A 337 -28.81 -17.70 9.20
CA ALA A 337 -29.47 -18.89 8.70
C ALA A 337 -29.07 -20.17 9.46
N GLU A 338 -27.76 -20.31 9.77
CA GLU A 338 -27.24 -21.42 10.58
C GLU A 338 -27.81 -21.40 12.00
N ASP A 339 -27.95 -20.22 12.59
CA ASP A 339 -28.47 -20.02 13.95
C ASP A 339 -30.02 -20.02 14.03
N GLY A 340 -30.72 -20.38 12.94
CA GLY A 340 -32.15 -20.66 12.93
C GLY A 340 -33.07 -19.51 12.50
N VAL A 341 -32.57 -18.41 12.01
CA VAL A 341 -33.39 -17.39 11.34
C VAL A 341 -33.96 -17.97 10.04
N ALA A 342 -35.28 -17.79 9.82
CA ALA A 342 -35.99 -18.44 8.72
C ALA A 342 -35.39 -18.14 7.35
N LYS A 343 -34.90 -19.18 6.65
CA LYS A 343 -34.21 -19.07 5.35
C LYS A 343 -35.01 -18.32 4.29
N PRO A 344 -36.34 -18.53 4.10
CA PRO A 344 -37.10 -17.79 3.10
C PRO A 344 -37.08 -16.28 3.30
N LEU A 345 -37.09 -15.82 4.56
CA LEU A 345 -37.01 -14.40 4.92
C LEU A 345 -35.61 -13.84 4.59
N LEU A 346 -34.56 -14.60 4.92
CA LEU A 346 -33.17 -14.21 4.65
C LEU A 346 -32.88 -14.16 3.15
N GLU A 347 -33.53 -14.99 2.34
CA GLU A 347 -33.32 -14.99 0.88
C GLU A 347 -33.76 -13.68 0.23
N ILE A 348 -34.91 -13.12 0.65
CA ILE A 348 -35.37 -11.82 0.17
C ILE A 348 -34.36 -10.73 0.54
N MET A 349 -33.89 -10.75 1.79
CA MET A 349 -32.85 -9.80 2.26
C MET A 349 -31.54 -9.98 1.48
N ARG A 350 -31.13 -11.22 1.21
CA ARG A 350 -29.88 -11.53 0.48
C ARG A 350 -29.86 -10.93 -0.93
N VAL A 351 -30.98 -10.99 -1.66
CA VAL A 351 -31.07 -10.41 -3.01
C VAL A 351 -30.85 -8.89 -2.96
N ARG A 352 -31.53 -8.20 -2.02
CA ARG A 352 -31.41 -6.74 -1.88
C ARG A 352 -30.05 -6.30 -1.34
N ALA A 353 -29.50 -7.04 -0.39
CA ALA A 353 -28.16 -6.80 0.12
C ALA A 353 -27.09 -7.02 -0.96
N GLY A 354 -27.29 -8.01 -1.84
CA GLY A 354 -26.42 -8.25 -3.00
C GLY A 354 -26.36 -7.06 -3.95
N ALA A 355 -27.50 -6.45 -4.27
CA ALA A 355 -27.57 -5.24 -5.07
C ALA A 355 -26.86 -4.05 -4.39
N ALA A 356 -27.14 -3.81 -3.10
CA ALA A 356 -26.50 -2.74 -2.34
C ALA A 356 -24.97 -2.95 -2.22
N ARG A 357 -24.53 -4.20 -2.10
CA ARG A 357 -23.11 -4.57 -2.15
C ARG A 357 -22.47 -4.20 -3.49
N ALA A 358 -23.13 -4.55 -4.60
CA ALA A 358 -22.64 -4.22 -5.94
C ALA A 358 -22.51 -2.70 -6.14
N ASP A 359 -23.50 -1.92 -5.71
CA ASP A 359 -23.47 -0.45 -5.75
C ASP A 359 -22.31 0.11 -4.91
N ALA A 360 -22.09 -0.42 -3.69
CA ALA A 360 -20.99 0.01 -2.83
C ALA A 360 -19.61 -0.30 -3.44
N HIS A 361 -19.45 -1.46 -4.09
CA HIS A 361 -18.22 -1.81 -4.82
C HIS A 361 -18.01 -0.95 -6.06
N SER A 362 -19.06 -0.63 -6.81
CA SER A 362 -18.98 0.28 -7.96
C SER A 362 -18.52 1.68 -7.52
N GLY A 363 -19.14 2.23 -6.46
CA GLY A 363 -18.73 3.51 -5.88
C GLY A 363 -17.29 3.49 -5.34
N LEU A 364 -16.88 2.39 -4.72
CA LEU A 364 -15.50 2.21 -4.27
C LEU A 364 -14.52 2.16 -5.45
N SER A 365 -14.81 1.41 -6.51
CA SER A 365 -13.96 1.31 -7.69
C SER A 365 -13.75 2.67 -8.35
N ALA A 366 -14.81 3.47 -8.50
CA ALA A 366 -14.73 4.84 -9.01
C ALA A 366 -13.85 5.74 -8.12
N GLU A 367 -13.99 5.65 -6.79
CA GLU A 367 -13.15 6.39 -5.84
C GLU A 367 -11.67 5.99 -5.94
N LEU A 368 -11.38 4.69 -6.06
CA LEU A 368 -10.02 4.15 -6.14
C LEU A 368 -9.34 4.48 -7.48
N ALA A 369 -10.09 4.59 -8.57
CA ALA A 369 -9.60 5.03 -9.87
C ALA A 369 -9.43 6.57 -9.95
N GLY A 370 -9.95 7.31 -8.96
CA GLY A 370 -9.92 8.76 -8.95
C GLY A 370 -8.57 9.38 -8.59
N SER A 371 -8.40 10.65 -8.93
CA SER A 371 -7.19 11.42 -8.64
C SER A 371 -6.94 11.63 -7.13
N ALA A 372 -7.96 11.50 -6.29
CA ALA A 372 -7.86 11.73 -4.84
C ALA A 372 -6.98 10.66 -4.14
N LEU A 373 -7.10 9.38 -4.53
CA LEU A 373 -6.21 8.34 -4.01
C LEU A 373 -4.76 8.60 -4.42
N THR A 374 -4.54 8.94 -5.70
CA THR A 374 -3.22 9.28 -6.23
C THR A 374 -2.57 10.42 -5.43
N ALA A 375 -3.31 11.51 -5.20
CA ALA A 375 -2.83 12.64 -4.40
C ALA A 375 -2.46 12.21 -2.98
N LEU A 376 -3.35 11.47 -2.30
CA LEU A 376 -3.11 11.01 -0.93
C LEU A 376 -1.86 10.15 -0.81
N VAL A 377 -1.64 9.22 -1.75
CA VAL A 377 -0.48 8.31 -1.72
C VAL A 377 0.81 9.08 -1.96
N LEU A 378 0.85 9.97 -2.96
CA LEU A 378 2.03 10.79 -3.26
C LEU A 378 2.36 11.76 -2.13
N ASP A 379 1.36 12.42 -1.55
CA ASP A 379 1.54 13.33 -0.43
C ASP A 379 2.10 12.62 0.82
N LEU A 380 1.57 11.43 1.13
CA LEU A 380 2.08 10.61 2.23
C LEU A 380 3.50 10.13 1.97
N ALA A 381 3.81 9.69 0.75
CA ALA A 381 5.14 9.22 0.37
C ALA A 381 6.16 10.35 0.44
N ALA A 382 5.84 11.52 -0.16
CA ALA A 382 6.71 12.70 -0.12
C ALA A 382 6.98 13.16 1.32
N TRP A 383 5.92 13.21 2.14
CA TRP A 383 6.04 13.63 3.54
C TRP A 383 6.87 12.65 4.38
N ALA A 384 6.72 11.35 4.14
CA ALA A 384 7.49 10.31 4.83
C ALA A 384 9.00 10.39 4.55
N GLU A 385 9.40 10.85 3.37
CA GLU A 385 10.81 10.94 2.95
C GLU A 385 11.49 12.27 3.35
N ASP A 386 10.78 13.19 3.99
CA ASP A 386 11.33 14.46 4.44
C ASP A 386 11.23 14.61 5.98
N PRO A 387 12.32 14.34 6.73
CA PRO A 387 12.32 14.44 8.19
C PRO A 387 11.97 15.84 8.72
N ALA A 388 12.36 16.91 8.02
CA ALA A 388 12.03 18.28 8.39
C ALA A 388 10.53 18.56 8.21
N ALA A 389 9.96 18.10 7.09
CA ALA A 389 8.51 18.19 6.85
C ALA A 389 7.71 17.33 7.83
N LEU A 390 8.21 16.15 8.20
CA LEU A 390 7.58 15.29 9.22
C LEU A 390 7.47 15.99 10.56
N ALA A 391 8.56 16.57 11.03
CA ALA A 391 8.62 17.24 12.34
C ALA A 391 8.00 18.65 12.34
N GLY A 392 7.86 19.29 11.18
CA GLY A 392 7.47 20.68 11.04
C GLY A 392 8.53 21.65 11.54
N SER A 393 9.78 21.21 11.64
CA SER A 393 10.95 22.02 12.02
C SER A 393 12.18 21.64 11.21
N PRO A 394 13.06 22.59 10.85
CA PRO A 394 14.22 22.35 10.01
C PRO A 394 15.23 21.34 10.59
N ASP A 395 15.36 21.30 11.91
CA ASP A 395 16.25 20.40 12.66
C ASP A 395 15.61 19.04 13.02
N GLY A 396 14.36 18.77 12.56
CA GLY A 396 13.67 17.51 12.81
C GLY A 396 13.22 17.27 14.25
N GLY A 397 13.54 18.16 15.17
CA GLY A 397 13.11 18.11 16.58
C GLY A 397 13.41 16.78 17.27
N ALA A 398 12.46 16.29 18.08
CA ALA A 398 12.57 15.01 18.80
C ALA A 398 12.62 13.76 17.90
N LEU A 399 12.37 13.89 16.60
CA LEU A 399 12.39 12.76 15.67
C LEU A 399 13.80 12.25 15.33
N HIS A 400 14.85 13.02 15.66
CA HIS A 400 16.24 12.56 15.58
C HIS A 400 16.63 11.59 16.70
N THR A 401 15.86 11.54 17.79
CA THR A 401 16.17 10.64 18.91
C THR A 401 15.91 9.17 18.53
N PRO A 402 16.66 8.21 19.13
CA PRO A 402 16.38 6.81 18.96
C PRO A 402 14.93 6.47 19.36
N LEU A 403 14.24 5.67 18.54
CA LEU A 403 12.84 5.31 18.78
C LEU A 403 12.62 4.67 20.15
N LYS A 404 13.57 3.85 20.63
CA LYS A 404 13.54 3.22 21.97
C LYS A 404 13.36 4.23 23.11
N THR A 405 13.79 5.47 22.92
CA THR A 405 13.63 6.55 23.92
C THR A 405 12.19 7.06 23.99
N LEU A 406 11.51 7.15 22.84
CA LEU A 406 10.12 7.62 22.75
C LEU A 406 9.09 6.51 22.98
N ALA A 407 9.41 5.27 22.64
CA ALA A 407 8.47 4.14 22.62
C ALA A 407 7.67 3.98 23.93
N PRO A 408 8.28 4.01 25.15
CA PRO A 408 7.52 3.82 26.38
C PRO A 408 6.44 4.89 26.59
N ALA A 409 6.74 6.15 26.27
CA ALA A 409 5.79 7.25 26.40
C ALA A 409 4.65 7.15 25.39
N LEU A 410 4.95 6.74 24.14
CA LEU A 410 3.99 6.54 23.08
C LEU A 410 3.00 5.42 23.43
N GLU A 411 3.49 4.28 23.90
CA GLU A 411 2.71 3.11 24.31
C GLU A 411 1.83 3.43 25.51
N ALA A 412 2.41 4.01 26.56
CA ALA A 412 1.68 4.40 27.77
C ALA A 412 0.55 5.40 27.47
N ARG A 413 0.74 6.31 26.51
CA ARG A 413 -0.30 7.26 26.08
C ARG A 413 -1.48 6.54 25.41
N LEU A 414 -1.21 5.59 24.50
CA LEU A 414 -2.27 4.82 23.85
C LEU A 414 -3.01 3.92 24.84
N GLU A 415 -2.28 3.28 25.74
CA GLU A 415 -2.86 2.44 26.79
C GLU A 415 -3.73 3.25 27.76
N ARG A 416 -3.26 4.39 28.28
CA ARG A 416 -4.07 5.29 29.14
C ARG A 416 -5.37 5.68 28.45
N LYS A 417 -5.34 5.97 27.13
CA LYS A 417 -6.54 6.29 26.36
C LYS A 417 -7.52 5.12 26.29
N ALA A 418 -7.02 3.90 26.06
CA ALA A 418 -7.84 2.69 26.04
C ALA A 418 -8.43 2.40 27.44
N ARG A 419 -7.58 2.45 28.49
CA ARG A 419 -8.01 2.23 29.89
C ARG A 419 -9.07 3.24 30.34
N ARG A 420 -8.91 4.52 30.01
CA ARG A 420 -9.91 5.57 30.32
C ARG A 420 -11.26 5.28 29.67
N ARG A 421 -11.29 4.84 28.41
CA ARG A 421 -12.51 4.56 27.68
C ARG A 421 -13.22 3.28 28.15
N GLY A 422 -12.48 2.31 28.66
CA GLY A 422 -13.04 1.07 29.19
C GLY A 422 -13.38 1.12 30.70
N LYS A 423 -13.16 2.26 31.37
CA LYS A 423 -13.57 2.41 32.76
C LYS A 423 -15.08 2.21 32.89
N HIS A 424 -15.53 1.39 33.86
CA HIS A 424 -16.96 1.00 34.03
C HIS A 424 -17.59 0.34 32.78
N ILE A 425 -16.85 -0.57 32.12
CA ILE A 425 -17.20 -1.17 30.83
C ILE A 425 -18.63 -1.76 30.77
N ARG A 426 -19.18 -2.22 31.90
CA ARG A 426 -20.55 -2.80 31.94
C ARG A 426 -21.66 -1.77 31.73
N GLN A 427 -21.40 -0.50 32.04
CA GLN A 427 -22.35 0.61 31.93
C GLN A 427 -22.21 1.42 30.65
N ARG A 428 -21.24 1.04 29.79
CA ARG A 428 -20.97 1.77 28.56
C ARG A 428 -22.04 1.54 27.50
N SER A 429 -22.47 2.64 26.88
CA SER A 429 -23.32 2.60 25.70
C SER A 429 -22.62 1.95 24.50
N GLU A 430 -23.35 1.63 23.46
CA GLU A 430 -22.77 1.08 22.22
C GLU A 430 -21.76 2.02 21.58
N GLU A 431 -22.04 3.32 21.56
CA GLU A 431 -21.14 4.34 21.05
C GLU A 431 -19.84 4.42 21.86
N GLU A 432 -19.93 4.31 23.18
CA GLU A 432 -18.79 4.29 24.08
C GLU A 432 -17.96 3.01 23.89
N LEU A 433 -18.60 1.84 23.74
CA LEU A 433 -17.92 0.59 23.42
C LEU A 433 -17.25 0.63 22.04
N HIS A 434 -17.90 1.24 21.05
CA HIS A 434 -17.29 1.50 19.75
C HIS A 434 -16.07 2.45 19.85
N SER A 435 -16.15 3.46 20.72
CA SER A 435 -15.02 4.35 21.01
C SER A 435 -13.84 3.62 21.68
N LEU A 436 -14.13 2.69 22.61
CA LEU A 436 -13.13 1.80 23.21
C LEU A 436 -12.50 0.88 22.15
N ARG A 437 -13.32 0.24 21.31
CA ARG A 437 -12.85 -0.62 20.21
C ARG A 437 -11.87 0.13 19.29
N LYS A 438 -12.17 1.39 18.93
CA LYS A 438 -11.26 2.24 18.15
C LYS A 438 -9.94 2.53 18.89
N ALA A 439 -10.00 2.77 20.20
CA ALA A 439 -8.79 3.02 20.99
C ALA A 439 -7.92 1.77 21.11
N LEU A 440 -8.53 0.60 21.36
CA LEU A 440 -7.83 -0.68 21.41
C LEU A 440 -7.18 -1.07 20.08
N LYS A 441 -7.86 -0.82 18.95
CA LYS A 441 -7.25 -1.05 17.63
C LYS A 441 -6.01 -0.19 17.41
N ARG A 442 -6.04 1.11 17.83
CA ARG A 442 -4.87 1.99 17.75
C ARG A 442 -3.74 1.53 18.66
N LEU A 443 -4.07 1.11 19.88
CA LEU A 443 -3.10 0.57 20.83
C LEU A 443 -2.45 -0.69 20.25
N ARG A 444 -3.24 -1.64 19.75
CA ARG A 444 -2.71 -2.87 19.16
C ARG A 444 -1.76 -2.58 18.00
N TYR A 445 -2.16 -1.75 17.03
CA TYR A 445 -1.28 -1.38 15.93
C TYR A 445 -0.03 -0.62 16.40
N GLY A 446 -0.14 0.25 17.41
CA GLY A 446 1.01 0.94 18.02
C GLY A 446 2.02 -0.06 18.61
N ILE A 447 1.54 -1.05 19.38
CA ILE A 447 2.38 -2.12 19.91
C ILE A 447 2.97 -3.00 18.80
N GLU A 448 2.19 -3.33 17.75
CA GLU A 448 2.69 -4.09 16.60
C GLU A 448 3.81 -3.33 15.85
N PHE A 449 3.73 -2.00 15.71
CA PHE A 449 4.80 -1.20 15.10
C PHE A 449 6.06 -1.15 15.96
N LEU A 450 5.92 -1.12 17.27
CA LEU A 450 7.04 -1.04 18.22
C LEU A 450 7.55 -2.42 18.67
N ALA A 451 6.88 -3.50 18.22
CA ALA A 451 7.21 -4.88 18.59
C ALA A 451 8.70 -5.25 18.41
N PRO A 452 9.40 -4.82 17.34
CA PRO A 452 10.82 -5.12 17.17
C PRO A 452 11.74 -4.56 18.27
N LEU A 453 11.27 -3.59 19.06
CA LEU A 453 12.02 -2.99 20.18
C LEU A 453 11.90 -3.79 21.47
N HIS A 454 11.02 -4.78 21.52
CA HIS A 454 10.63 -5.48 22.74
C HIS A 454 10.84 -6.99 22.64
N HIS A 455 10.84 -7.65 23.79
CA HIS A 455 10.92 -9.09 23.85
C HIS A 455 9.62 -9.74 23.32
N THR A 456 9.72 -10.57 22.29
CA THR A 456 8.59 -11.18 21.55
C THR A 456 7.55 -11.84 22.45
N LYS A 457 7.95 -12.56 23.51
CA LYS A 457 7.01 -13.20 24.44
C LYS A 457 6.12 -12.19 25.18
N ARG A 458 6.68 -11.04 25.60
CA ARG A 458 5.92 -9.96 26.27
C ARG A 458 4.93 -9.31 25.29
N VAL A 459 5.39 -9.00 24.08
CA VAL A 459 4.53 -8.46 23.00
C VAL A 459 3.35 -9.40 22.73
N ASN A 460 3.61 -10.69 22.51
CA ASN A 460 2.57 -11.67 22.21
C ASN A 460 1.56 -11.82 23.35
N ALA A 461 2.03 -11.83 24.61
CA ALA A 461 1.15 -11.92 25.77
C ALA A 461 0.23 -10.68 25.87
N TYR A 462 0.76 -9.48 25.68
CA TYR A 462 -0.01 -8.25 25.68
C TYR A 462 -1.03 -8.18 24.54
N LEU A 463 -0.60 -8.51 23.33
CA LEU A 463 -1.46 -8.53 22.14
C LEU A 463 -2.58 -9.56 22.25
N LYS A 464 -2.35 -10.70 22.91
CA LYS A 464 -3.39 -11.71 23.20
C LYS A 464 -4.52 -11.12 24.05
N GLY A 465 -4.18 -10.35 25.09
CA GLY A 465 -5.17 -9.64 25.91
C GLY A 465 -5.96 -8.60 25.12
N CYS A 466 -5.28 -7.82 24.28
CA CYS A 466 -5.93 -6.85 23.39
C CYS A 466 -6.88 -7.53 22.39
N LYS A 467 -6.47 -8.64 21.76
CA LYS A 467 -7.26 -9.38 20.78
C LYS A 467 -8.54 -9.95 21.40
N ALA A 468 -8.43 -10.62 22.55
CA ALA A 468 -9.59 -11.20 23.24
C ALA A 468 -10.67 -10.16 23.55
N LEU A 469 -10.27 -8.97 24.04
CA LEU A 469 -11.22 -7.88 24.28
C LEU A 469 -11.80 -7.32 22.97
N GLN A 470 -10.98 -7.22 21.91
CA GLN A 470 -11.43 -6.74 20.60
C GLN A 470 -12.44 -7.68 19.92
N GLU A 471 -12.34 -8.98 20.14
CA GLU A 471 -13.30 -9.98 19.62
C GLU A 471 -14.70 -9.73 20.14
N HIS A 472 -14.89 -9.60 21.45
CA HIS A 472 -16.20 -9.31 22.03
C HIS A 472 -16.75 -7.94 21.61
N LEU A 473 -15.90 -6.90 21.61
CA LEU A 473 -16.28 -5.58 21.08
C LEU A 473 -16.56 -5.62 19.57
N GLY A 474 -15.97 -6.58 18.87
CA GLY A 474 -16.22 -6.85 17.46
C GLY A 474 -17.64 -7.33 17.25
N VAL A 475 -18.06 -8.38 17.95
CA VAL A 475 -19.42 -8.95 17.85
C VAL A 475 -20.49 -7.88 18.11
N ILE A 476 -20.32 -7.06 19.16
CA ILE A 476 -21.27 -5.98 19.48
C ILE A 476 -21.35 -4.95 18.35
N ASN A 477 -20.21 -4.52 17.82
CA ASN A 477 -20.17 -3.56 16.72
C ASN A 477 -20.76 -4.13 15.42
N ASP A 478 -20.46 -5.39 15.12
CA ASP A 478 -20.90 -6.03 13.88
C ASP A 478 -22.40 -6.31 13.92
N ALA A 479 -22.96 -6.58 15.11
CA ALA A 479 -24.39 -6.63 15.35
C ALA A 479 -25.07 -5.27 15.04
N ALA A 480 -24.56 -4.17 15.58
CA ALA A 480 -25.10 -2.83 15.32
C ALA A 480 -25.02 -2.44 13.83
N VAL A 481 -23.91 -2.78 13.16
CA VAL A 481 -23.75 -2.54 11.71
C VAL A 481 -24.77 -3.37 10.91
N ALA A 482 -24.95 -4.64 11.25
CA ALA A 482 -25.91 -5.52 10.56
C ALA A 482 -27.36 -5.00 10.66
N VAL A 483 -27.78 -4.55 11.84
CA VAL A 483 -29.10 -3.92 12.04
C VAL A 483 -29.24 -2.66 11.19
N SER A 484 -28.24 -1.77 11.24
CA SER A 484 -28.26 -0.53 10.47
C SER A 484 -28.37 -0.78 8.95
N LEU A 485 -27.65 -1.80 8.42
CA LEU A 485 -27.75 -2.15 7.00
C LEU A 485 -29.13 -2.73 6.65
N ALA A 486 -29.68 -3.61 7.48
CA ALA A 486 -31.02 -4.17 7.29
C ALA A 486 -32.10 -3.08 7.34
N GLU A 487 -32.02 -2.14 8.30
CA GLU A 487 -32.94 -1.00 8.40
C GLU A 487 -32.86 -0.08 7.19
N ARG A 488 -31.66 0.17 6.65
CA ARG A 488 -31.48 0.96 5.42
C ARG A 488 -32.16 0.33 4.20
N LEU A 489 -32.16 -1.00 4.11
CA LEU A 489 -32.88 -1.72 3.04
C LEU A 489 -34.39 -1.69 3.29
N SER A 490 -34.82 -1.95 4.53
CA SER A 490 -36.24 -1.96 4.92
C SER A 490 -36.91 -0.59 4.74
N ALA A 491 -36.16 0.50 4.96
CA ALA A 491 -36.66 1.86 4.70
C ALA A 491 -37.02 2.12 3.23
N LYS A 492 -36.36 1.41 2.30
CA LYS A 492 -36.64 1.49 0.87
C LYS A 492 -37.67 0.44 0.40
N GLU A 493 -37.81 -0.65 1.13
CA GLU A 493 -38.67 -1.78 0.78
C GLU A 493 -39.36 -2.35 2.04
N PRO A 494 -40.62 -1.97 2.30
CA PRO A 494 -41.38 -2.39 3.50
C PRO A 494 -41.54 -3.92 3.65
N SER A 495 -41.45 -4.69 2.57
CA SER A 495 -41.51 -6.16 2.60
C SER A 495 -40.37 -6.77 3.43
N LEU A 496 -39.28 -6.03 3.67
CA LEU A 496 -38.12 -6.45 4.47
C LEU A 496 -38.31 -6.22 5.98
N THR A 497 -39.41 -5.60 6.43
CA THR A 497 -39.60 -5.24 7.84
C THR A 497 -39.54 -6.47 8.76
N LEU A 498 -40.19 -7.57 8.37
CA LEU A 498 -40.23 -8.78 9.18
C LEU A 498 -38.85 -9.43 9.34
N VAL A 499 -38.10 -9.55 8.24
CA VAL A 499 -36.72 -10.10 8.28
C VAL A 499 -35.76 -9.18 9.03
N THR A 500 -35.95 -7.86 8.93
CA THR A 500 -35.16 -6.88 9.69
C THR A 500 -35.40 -7.05 11.20
N ALA A 501 -36.67 -7.24 11.63
CA ALA A 501 -36.99 -7.51 13.02
C ALA A 501 -36.36 -8.83 13.51
N ALA A 502 -36.43 -9.90 12.71
CA ALA A 502 -35.81 -11.18 13.02
C ALA A 502 -34.27 -11.09 13.14
N LEU A 503 -33.60 -10.39 12.20
CA LEU A 503 -32.18 -10.13 12.27
C LEU A 503 -31.80 -9.30 13.50
N LYS A 504 -32.60 -8.30 13.85
CA LYS A 504 -32.36 -7.49 15.05
C LYS A 504 -32.45 -8.35 16.31
N ALA A 505 -33.47 -9.17 16.47
CA ALA A 505 -33.62 -10.07 17.62
C ALA A 505 -32.43 -11.05 17.74
N TRP A 506 -31.97 -11.60 16.59
CA TRP A 506 -30.81 -12.49 16.54
C TRP A 506 -29.52 -11.77 16.91
N THR A 507 -29.26 -10.55 16.35
CA THR A 507 -28.07 -9.75 16.66
C THR A 507 -28.07 -9.25 18.11
N ASP A 508 -29.22 -8.88 18.67
CA ASP A 508 -29.37 -8.47 20.07
C ASP A 508 -28.97 -9.62 21.01
N HIS A 509 -29.41 -10.85 20.70
CA HIS A 509 -29.03 -12.05 21.48
C HIS A 509 -27.51 -12.22 21.50
N ARG A 510 -26.84 -12.21 20.34
CA ARG A 510 -25.40 -12.34 20.22
C ARG A 510 -24.63 -11.18 20.87
N GLY A 511 -25.14 -9.97 20.72
CA GLY A 511 -24.56 -8.77 21.35
C GLY A 511 -24.62 -8.88 22.89
N ASN A 512 -25.72 -9.36 23.44
CA ASN A 512 -25.88 -9.57 24.87
C ASN A 512 -24.96 -10.67 25.39
N GLU A 513 -24.81 -11.78 24.68
CA GLU A 513 -23.84 -12.83 25.02
C GLU A 513 -22.42 -12.28 25.05
N ALA A 514 -22.01 -11.53 24.01
CA ALA A 514 -20.70 -10.89 23.98
C ALA A 514 -20.49 -9.89 25.14
N ARG A 515 -21.54 -9.15 25.55
CA ARG A 515 -21.50 -8.24 26.71
C ARG A 515 -21.25 -8.97 28.03
N GLN A 516 -21.76 -10.18 28.22
CA GLN A 516 -21.51 -10.99 29.42
C GLN A 516 -20.02 -11.29 29.60
N HIS A 517 -19.30 -11.51 28.51
CA HIS A 517 -17.88 -11.83 28.52
C HIS A 517 -16.96 -10.59 28.61
N LEU A 518 -17.46 -9.38 28.33
CA LEU A 518 -16.66 -8.14 28.34
C LEU A 518 -15.93 -7.90 29.66
N ARG A 519 -16.57 -8.19 30.82
CA ARG A 519 -15.94 -7.95 32.12
C ARG A 519 -14.69 -8.80 32.32
N LYS A 520 -14.73 -10.07 31.93
CA LYS A 520 -13.59 -11.00 32.06
C LYS A 520 -12.46 -10.55 31.13
N ALA A 521 -12.79 -10.30 29.86
CA ALA A 521 -11.82 -9.85 28.86
C ALA A 521 -11.19 -8.50 29.24
N TRP A 522 -11.96 -7.57 29.77
CA TRP A 522 -11.47 -6.28 30.28
C TRP A 522 -10.53 -6.43 31.48
N ARG A 523 -10.82 -7.34 32.42
CA ARG A 523 -9.94 -7.63 33.56
C ARG A 523 -8.62 -8.18 33.05
N THR A 524 -8.64 -9.20 32.18
CA THR A 524 -7.43 -9.77 31.57
C THR A 524 -6.59 -8.71 30.86
N PHE A 525 -7.21 -7.81 30.08
CA PHE A 525 -6.50 -6.70 29.43
C PHE A 525 -5.85 -5.75 30.47
N LYS A 526 -6.53 -5.43 31.58
CA LYS A 526 -5.96 -4.52 32.60
C LYS A 526 -4.81 -5.13 33.39
N GLU A 527 -4.82 -6.44 33.58
CA GLU A 527 -3.77 -7.19 34.27
C GLU A 527 -2.51 -7.38 33.41
N ALA A 528 -2.66 -7.25 32.09
CA ALA A 528 -1.52 -7.30 31.19
C ALA A 528 -0.63 -6.05 31.33
N SER A 529 0.67 -6.26 31.50
CA SER A 529 1.68 -5.19 31.51
C SER A 529 2.12 -4.86 30.09
N LEU A 530 2.39 -3.56 29.82
CA LEU A 530 3.02 -3.15 28.56
C LEU A 530 4.32 -3.93 28.32
N PRO A 531 4.70 -4.19 27.06
CA PRO A 531 5.89 -4.99 26.74
C PRO A 531 7.24 -4.29 27.01
N THR A 532 7.21 -3.07 27.54
CA THR A 532 8.39 -2.24 27.89
C THR A 532 9.36 -2.92 28.85
#